data_2e43157a58d8aeabd760ee68b10781af
#
_entry.id   2e43157a58d8aeabd760ee68b10781af
#
_cell.length_a   1.000
_cell.length_b   1.000
_cell.length_c   1.000
_cell.angle_alpha   90.00
_cell.angle_beta   90.00
_cell.angle_gamma   90.00
#
_symmetry.space_group_name_H-M   'P 1'
#
loop_
_entity.id
_entity.type
_entity.pdbx_description
1 polymer ?
#
loop_
_entity_poly.entity_id
_entity_poly.type
_entity_poly.pdbx_seq_one_letter_code
_entity_poly.pdbx_strand_id
1 'polypeptide(L)'
;GKNIIPTVNNKGYQAVFTPDDADNYNTVTRTITVKVTKATPVIAEKPTAGALTYGQKLSDSTLTGGKATYQTADGTEITGTFAWKNSSSTPTAADSKKTEYDVTFTPSDKDNYNAVDTKLTITVNKAAQAPNMPQAEMAPAHSTKKVGDITLPDGWNWQEADKDTALADGVAVTANAIYTGTDKGNYETESVSITITRSKCDHTHTEIRNQREATCTQTGYAGDTYCTDCDKLLSTGKE
;
A
#
# COMPACT_ATOMS: atom_id res chain seq x y z
N GLY A 1 -36.17 49.17 7.02
CA GLY A 1 -36.23 47.96 6.17
C GLY A 1 -35.55 46.78 6.85
N LYS A 2 -36.07 45.54 6.76
CA LYS A 2 -35.36 44.37 7.27
C LYS A 2 -34.06 44.18 6.46
N ASN A 3 -32.92 43.98 7.13
CA ASN A 3 -31.67 43.58 6.49
C ASN A 3 -31.85 42.14 5.98
N ILE A 4 -32.23 41.99 4.71
CA ILE A 4 -32.32 40.72 4.04
C ILE A 4 -31.04 40.52 3.24
N ILE A 5 -30.32 39.42 3.49
CA ILE A 5 -29.18 38.99 2.69
C ILE A 5 -29.72 38.27 1.46
N PRO A 6 -29.49 38.76 0.24
CA PRO A 6 -29.95 38.11 -0.97
C PRO A 6 -29.27 36.78 -1.19
N THR A 7 -30.03 35.75 -1.57
CA THR A 7 -29.51 34.43 -1.97
C THR A 7 -29.34 34.33 -3.49
N VAL A 8 -28.53 33.39 -3.96
CA VAL A 8 -28.32 33.15 -5.41
C VAL A 8 -29.63 32.85 -6.14
N ASN A 9 -30.50 32.08 -5.51
CA ASN A 9 -31.78 31.62 -6.08
C ASN A 9 -32.95 32.55 -5.74
N ASN A 10 -32.68 33.83 -5.36
CA ASN A 10 -33.77 34.76 -5.03
C ASN A 10 -34.66 35.05 -6.25
N LYS A 11 -35.95 35.20 -5.99
CA LYS A 11 -36.96 35.54 -7.00
C LYS A 11 -37.25 37.03 -7.12
N GLY A 12 -36.38 37.85 -6.51
CA GLY A 12 -36.54 39.28 -6.37
C GLY A 12 -37.17 39.69 -5.06
N TYR A 13 -37.11 40.96 -4.78
CA TYR A 13 -37.57 41.60 -3.53
C TYR A 13 -38.56 42.70 -3.86
N GLN A 14 -39.59 42.83 -3.05
CA GLN A 14 -40.58 43.87 -3.21
C GLN A 14 -40.02 45.21 -2.70
N ALA A 15 -40.02 46.18 -3.57
CA ALA A 15 -39.79 47.57 -3.21
C ALA A 15 -41.11 48.32 -3.27
N VAL A 16 -41.41 49.05 -2.22
CA VAL A 16 -42.64 49.86 -2.10
C VAL A 16 -42.27 51.30 -2.14
N PHE A 17 -42.80 52.03 -3.09
CA PHE A 17 -42.77 53.50 -3.07
C PHE A 17 -44.06 53.99 -2.44
N THR A 18 -43.93 54.79 -1.37
CA THR A 18 -45.02 55.43 -0.69
C THR A 18 -44.85 56.92 -0.92
N PRO A 19 -45.76 57.55 -1.68
CA PRO A 19 -45.73 59.01 -1.87
C PRO A 19 -45.97 59.75 -0.56
N ASP A 20 -45.33 60.93 -0.41
CA ASP A 20 -45.60 61.83 0.72
C ASP A 20 -47.04 62.38 0.65
N ASP A 21 -47.56 62.63 -0.57
CA ASP A 21 -48.95 63.01 -0.81
C ASP A 21 -49.83 61.77 -1.03
N ALA A 22 -50.19 61.11 0.07
CA ALA A 22 -50.99 59.88 0.09
C ALA A 22 -52.49 60.13 -0.32
N ASP A 23 -52.94 61.36 -0.27
CA ASP A 23 -54.32 61.71 -0.63
C ASP A 23 -54.53 61.73 -2.15
N ASN A 24 -53.49 62.11 -2.91
CA ASN A 24 -53.54 62.22 -4.38
C ASN A 24 -52.85 61.09 -5.14
N TYR A 25 -51.96 60.32 -4.45
CA TYR A 25 -51.16 59.27 -5.13
C TYR A 25 -51.22 57.96 -4.34
N ASN A 26 -51.37 56.86 -5.09
CA ASN A 26 -51.35 55.52 -4.49
C ASN A 26 -49.91 55.00 -4.34
N THR A 27 -49.73 54.11 -3.34
CA THR A 27 -48.54 53.35 -3.14
C THR A 27 -48.29 52.40 -4.32
N VAL A 28 -47.07 52.34 -4.77
CA VAL A 28 -46.68 51.40 -5.89
C VAL A 28 -45.68 50.37 -5.38
N THR A 29 -45.99 49.12 -5.64
CA THR A 29 -45.11 47.99 -5.31
C THR A 29 -44.50 47.42 -6.58
N ARG A 30 -43.19 47.20 -6.57
CA ARG A 30 -42.46 46.55 -7.68
C ARG A 30 -41.54 45.46 -7.13
N THR A 31 -41.43 44.37 -7.90
CA THR A 31 -40.41 43.33 -7.62
C THR A 31 -39.11 43.73 -8.30
N ILE A 32 -38.04 43.84 -7.53
CA ILE A 32 -36.70 44.14 -8.00
C ILE A 32 -35.88 42.88 -7.95
N THR A 33 -35.37 42.42 -9.09
CA THR A 33 -34.49 41.27 -9.20
C THR A 33 -33.05 41.68 -8.84
N VAL A 34 -32.43 40.97 -7.88
CA VAL A 34 -31.02 41.16 -7.51
C VAL A 34 -30.22 39.96 -8.02
N LYS A 35 -29.28 40.22 -8.91
CA LYS A 35 -28.34 39.16 -9.37
C LYS A 35 -27.32 38.91 -8.27
N VAL A 36 -27.26 37.67 -7.75
CA VAL A 36 -26.33 37.20 -6.75
C VAL A 36 -25.54 36.04 -7.33
N THR A 37 -24.23 36.02 -7.12
CA THR A 37 -23.33 34.90 -7.48
C THR A 37 -22.89 34.17 -6.24
N LYS A 38 -22.56 32.88 -6.38
CA LYS A 38 -22.01 32.09 -5.27
C LYS A 38 -20.73 32.73 -4.75
N ALA A 39 -20.61 32.77 -3.43
CA ALA A 39 -19.38 33.18 -2.79
C ALA A 39 -18.40 31.97 -2.68
N THR A 40 -17.10 32.25 -2.74
CA THR A 40 -16.08 31.24 -2.52
C THR A 40 -15.56 31.35 -1.08
N PRO A 41 -15.66 30.30 -0.27
CA PRO A 41 -15.14 30.30 1.08
C PRO A 41 -13.63 30.48 1.15
N VAL A 42 -13.12 31.00 2.27
CA VAL A 42 -11.71 31.02 2.63
C VAL A 42 -11.45 29.86 3.60
N ILE A 43 -10.43 29.07 3.36
CA ILE A 43 -9.98 28.06 4.33
C ILE A 43 -9.16 28.77 5.40
N ALA A 44 -9.80 29.07 6.53
CA ALA A 44 -9.17 29.74 7.68
C ALA A 44 -8.23 28.80 8.43
N GLU A 45 -8.65 27.53 8.56
CA GLU A 45 -7.84 26.48 9.19
C GLU A 45 -7.92 25.21 8.32
N LYS A 46 -6.77 24.60 8.02
CA LYS A 46 -6.71 23.34 7.31
C LYS A 46 -7.10 22.19 8.24
N PRO A 47 -7.80 21.15 7.75
CA PRO A 47 -8.04 19.96 8.55
C PRO A 47 -6.73 19.19 8.80
N THR A 48 -6.74 18.33 9.80
CA THR A 48 -5.64 17.41 10.10
C THR A 48 -5.95 16.03 9.52
N ALA A 49 -4.97 15.40 8.88
CA ALA A 49 -5.08 14.06 8.32
C ALA A 49 -4.56 13.01 9.32
N GLY A 50 -5.30 11.94 9.51
CA GLY A 50 -4.85 10.75 10.23
C GLY A 50 -3.69 10.07 9.49
N ALA A 51 -2.70 9.53 10.22
CA ALA A 51 -1.56 8.83 9.63
C ALA A 51 -2.00 7.55 8.91
N LEU A 52 -1.31 7.22 7.83
CA LEU A 52 -1.46 5.95 7.09
C LEU A 52 -0.25 5.05 7.32
N THR A 53 -0.44 3.75 7.08
CA THR A 53 0.63 2.79 6.85
C THR A 53 0.71 2.50 5.36
N TYR A 54 1.90 2.29 4.82
CA TYR A 54 2.08 1.95 3.41
C TYR A 54 1.14 0.81 2.97
N GLY A 55 0.54 0.97 1.78
CA GLY A 55 -0.49 0.08 1.26
C GLY A 55 -1.92 0.55 1.51
N GLN A 56 -2.14 1.46 2.47
CA GLN A 56 -3.43 2.10 2.68
C GLN A 56 -3.67 3.23 1.67
N LYS A 57 -4.95 3.54 1.44
CA LYS A 57 -5.38 4.63 0.55
C LYS A 57 -5.64 5.91 1.35
N LEU A 58 -5.70 7.05 0.66
CA LEU A 58 -6.12 8.31 1.30
C LEU A 58 -7.53 8.21 1.90
N SER A 59 -8.42 7.38 1.33
CA SER A 59 -9.75 7.10 1.93
C SER A 59 -9.69 6.54 3.35
N ASP A 60 -8.59 5.90 3.73
CA ASP A 60 -8.41 5.28 5.05
C ASP A 60 -7.92 6.30 6.08
N SER A 61 -7.52 7.50 5.63
CA SER A 61 -7.12 8.62 6.48
C SER A 61 -8.31 9.54 6.78
N THR A 62 -8.70 9.61 8.03
CA THR A 62 -9.75 10.51 8.48
C THR A 62 -9.24 11.95 8.52
N LEU A 63 -10.01 12.87 7.93
CA LEU A 63 -9.78 14.31 8.06
C LEU A 63 -10.57 14.83 9.26
N THR A 64 -9.90 15.54 10.18
CA THR A 64 -10.51 16.09 11.39
C THR A 64 -10.24 17.57 11.54
N GLY A 65 -11.18 18.31 12.13
CA GLY A 65 -11.08 19.76 12.28
C GLY A 65 -11.16 20.48 10.94
N GLY A 66 -10.48 21.61 10.85
CA GLY A 66 -10.54 22.54 9.73
C GLY A 66 -11.70 23.52 9.84
N LYS A 67 -11.52 24.72 9.27
CA LYS A 67 -12.51 25.79 9.31
C LYS A 67 -12.53 26.55 8.01
N ALA A 68 -13.72 26.75 7.46
CA ALA A 68 -13.95 27.62 6.33
C ALA A 68 -14.82 28.82 6.73
N THR A 69 -14.53 29.97 6.17
CA THR A 69 -15.17 31.24 6.56
C THR A 69 -15.56 32.05 5.33
N TYR A 70 -16.43 33.02 5.57
CA TYR A 70 -16.85 33.95 4.52
C TYR A 70 -15.89 35.14 4.44
N GLN A 71 -15.38 35.43 3.24
CA GLN A 71 -14.53 36.58 2.87
C GLN A 71 -13.14 36.63 3.50
N THR A 72 -13.01 36.48 4.80
CA THR A 72 -11.74 36.59 5.56
C THR A 72 -11.57 35.41 6.51
N ALA A 73 -10.34 35.17 6.98
CA ALA A 73 -10.07 34.09 7.94
C ALA A 73 -10.85 34.28 9.27
N ASP A 74 -11.11 35.51 9.69
CA ASP A 74 -11.91 35.84 10.86
C ASP A 74 -13.40 36.04 10.57
N GLY A 75 -13.84 35.70 9.34
CA GLY A 75 -15.22 35.83 8.90
C GLY A 75 -16.16 34.83 9.55
N THR A 76 -17.47 34.99 9.24
CA THR A 76 -18.49 34.02 9.69
C THR A 76 -18.17 32.61 9.17
N GLU A 77 -18.20 31.65 10.07
CA GLU A 77 -17.96 30.23 9.74
C GLU A 77 -19.02 29.69 8.77
N ILE A 78 -18.54 28.95 7.77
CA ILE A 78 -19.38 28.25 6.80
C ILE A 78 -19.32 26.75 7.11
N THR A 79 -20.45 26.17 7.45
CA THR A 79 -20.55 24.75 7.71
C THR A 79 -20.34 23.94 6.42
N GLY A 80 -19.66 22.80 6.53
CA GLY A 80 -19.38 21.92 5.38
C GLY A 80 -18.52 20.73 5.78
N THR A 81 -17.98 20.04 4.78
CA THR A 81 -17.15 18.86 4.97
C THR A 81 -15.88 18.93 4.13
N PHE A 82 -14.78 18.44 4.70
CA PHE A 82 -13.53 18.21 3.98
C PHE A 82 -13.44 16.77 3.52
N ALA A 83 -12.99 16.57 2.29
CA ALA A 83 -12.78 15.24 1.72
C ALA A 83 -11.56 15.23 0.80
N TRP A 84 -10.84 14.11 0.76
CA TRP A 84 -9.78 13.89 -0.21
C TRP A 84 -10.33 13.92 -1.64
N LYS A 85 -9.72 14.70 -2.53
CA LYS A 85 -10.14 14.81 -3.92
C LYS A 85 -9.87 13.52 -4.71
N ASN A 86 -8.73 12.89 -4.46
CA ASN A 86 -8.39 11.57 -5.00
C ASN A 86 -8.21 10.56 -3.85
N SER A 87 -9.32 10.07 -3.31
CA SER A 87 -9.35 9.17 -2.16
C SER A 87 -8.75 7.79 -2.41
N SER A 88 -8.59 7.37 -3.69
CA SER A 88 -8.00 6.09 -4.07
C SER A 88 -6.48 6.09 -4.15
N SER A 89 -5.82 7.24 -4.03
CA SER A 89 -4.37 7.35 -4.04
C SER A 89 -3.74 6.59 -2.88
N THR A 90 -2.64 5.88 -3.15
CA THR A 90 -1.84 5.11 -2.17
C THR A 90 -0.48 5.77 -1.99
N PRO A 91 -0.31 6.64 -0.98
CA PRO A 91 0.96 7.30 -0.71
C PRO A 91 2.05 6.32 -0.28
N THR A 92 3.31 6.65 -0.60
CA THR A 92 4.49 5.88 -0.17
C THR A 92 5.10 6.47 1.11
N ALA A 93 5.95 5.71 1.79
CA ALA A 93 6.69 6.22 2.95
C ALA A 93 7.62 7.40 2.57
N ALA A 94 8.10 7.43 1.32
CA ALA A 94 8.91 8.55 0.79
C ALA A 94 8.10 9.85 0.64
N ASP A 95 6.78 9.74 0.43
CA ASP A 95 5.85 10.88 0.32
C ASP A 95 5.51 11.48 1.68
N SER A 96 5.79 10.76 2.78
CA SER A 96 5.43 11.16 4.14
C SER A 96 5.89 12.59 4.46
N LYS A 97 4.94 13.46 4.79
CA LYS A 97 5.15 14.88 5.13
C LYS A 97 5.82 15.73 4.04
N LYS A 98 5.94 15.22 2.81
CA LYS A 98 6.58 15.91 1.68
C LYS A 98 5.61 16.16 0.54
N THR A 99 4.87 15.14 0.15
CA THR A 99 3.91 15.24 -0.96
C THR A 99 2.60 15.84 -0.47
N GLU A 100 2.10 16.83 -1.20
CA GLU A 100 0.80 17.46 -0.93
C GLU A 100 -0.30 16.77 -1.75
N TYR A 101 -1.42 16.52 -1.09
CA TYR A 101 -2.63 15.94 -1.69
C TYR A 101 -3.78 16.91 -1.62
N ASP A 102 -4.57 16.98 -2.68
CA ASP A 102 -5.72 17.87 -2.77
C ASP A 102 -6.87 17.41 -1.86
N VAL A 103 -7.43 18.37 -1.13
CA VAL A 103 -8.60 18.22 -0.28
C VAL A 103 -9.63 19.26 -0.70
N THR A 104 -10.87 18.84 -0.89
CA THR A 104 -11.98 19.72 -1.23
C THR A 104 -12.84 19.97 0.01
N PHE A 105 -13.06 21.25 0.33
CA PHE A 105 -14.12 21.66 1.23
C PHE A 105 -15.41 21.83 0.44
N THR A 106 -16.45 21.12 0.85
CA THR A 106 -17.79 21.22 0.26
C THR A 106 -18.72 21.88 1.28
N PRO A 107 -19.19 23.11 1.03
CA PRO A 107 -20.15 23.77 1.89
C PRO A 107 -21.49 23.01 1.97
N SER A 108 -22.15 23.03 3.13
CA SER A 108 -23.51 22.50 3.27
C SER A 108 -24.51 23.28 2.44
N ASP A 109 -24.35 24.62 2.38
CA ASP A 109 -25.14 25.50 1.51
C ASP A 109 -24.46 25.62 0.12
N LYS A 110 -24.72 24.61 -0.72
CA LYS A 110 -24.20 24.54 -2.08
C LYS A 110 -24.83 25.55 -3.04
N ASP A 111 -25.97 26.15 -2.65
CA ASP A 111 -26.67 27.12 -3.49
C ASP A 111 -25.98 28.47 -3.44
N ASN A 112 -25.45 28.86 -2.29
CA ASN A 112 -24.85 30.17 -2.08
C ASN A 112 -23.31 30.17 -2.06
N TYR A 113 -22.67 28.98 -1.90
CA TYR A 113 -21.22 28.88 -1.83
C TYR A 113 -20.64 27.87 -2.83
N ASN A 114 -19.46 28.20 -3.32
CA ASN A 114 -18.64 27.30 -4.14
C ASN A 114 -17.87 26.32 -3.22
N ALA A 115 -17.58 25.12 -3.72
CA ALA A 115 -16.56 24.29 -3.14
C ALA A 115 -15.18 24.94 -3.32
N VAL A 116 -14.24 24.68 -2.41
CA VAL A 116 -12.88 25.20 -2.49
C VAL A 116 -11.87 24.12 -2.16
N ASP A 117 -10.78 24.09 -2.92
CA ASP A 117 -9.70 23.12 -2.74
C ASP A 117 -8.61 23.69 -1.85
N THR A 118 -7.97 22.81 -1.08
CA THR A 118 -6.74 23.07 -0.33
C THR A 118 -5.81 21.88 -0.45
N LYS A 119 -4.61 21.96 0.10
CA LYS A 119 -3.62 20.90 0.06
C LYS A 119 -3.15 20.54 1.47
N LEU A 120 -2.96 19.25 1.69
CA LEU A 120 -2.42 18.70 2.94
C LEU A 120 -1.28 17.73 2.64
N THR A 121 -0.30 17.72 3.53
CA THR A 121 0.64 16.60 3.64
C THR A 121 0.09 15.56 4.60
N ILE A 122 0.51 14.31 4.45
CA ILE A 122 0.10 13.22 5.32
C ILE A 122 1.33 12.48 5.87
N THR A 123 1.21 11.92 7.06
CA THR A 123 2.21 11.00 7.60
C THR A 123 1.93 9.60 7.05
N VAL A 124 2.94 8.99 6.44
CA VAL A 124 2.88 7.60 5.97
C VAL A 124 3.97 6.82 6.67
N ASN A 125 3.57 5.86 7.48
CA ASN A 125 4.47 4.94 8.17
C ASN A 125 4.82 3.78 7.22
N LYS A 126 5.99 3.18 7.41
CA LYS A 126 6.35 1.95 6.72
C LYS A 126 5.43 0.81 7.16
N ALA A 127 5.18 -0.14 6.27
CA ALA A 127 4.57 -1.41 6.63
C ALA A 127 5.60 -2.30 7.37
N ALA A 128 5.12 -3.13 8.29
CA ALA A 128 5.99 -3.91 9.16
C ALA A 128 6.90 -4.87 8.38
N GLN A 129 6.39 -5.47 7.31
CA GLN A 129 7.07 -6.52 6.56
C GLN A 129 6.86 -6.34 5.06
N ALA A 130 7.89 -6.68 4.26
CA ALA A 130 7.76 -6.81 2.82
C ALA A 130 6.81 -7.97 2.42
N PRO A 131 6.17 -7.90 1.25
CA PRO A 131 5.21 -8.92 0.83
C PRO A 131 5.90 -10.28 0.59
N ASN A 132 5.12 -11.36 0.64
CA ASN A 132 5.57 -12.71 0.36
C ASN A 132 6.83 -13.13 1.13
N MET A 133 6.98 -12.67 2.38
CA MET A 133 8.17 -12.99 3.19
C MET A 133 8.41 -14.51 3.23
N PRO A 134 9.63 -14.99 2.95
CA PRO A 134 9.96 -16.39 3.04
C PRO A 134 9.74 -16.94 4.46
N GLN A 135 9.44 -18.23 4.55
CA GLN A 135 9.33 -18.90 5.86
C GLN A 135 10.69 -18.95 6.55
N ALA A 136 10.68 -18.81 7.88
CA ALA A 136 11.89 -18.84 8.70
C ALA A 136 12.60 -20.21 8.70
N GLU A 137 11.93 -21.28 8.30
CA GLU A 137 12.46 -22.63 8.22
C GLU A 137 12.16 -23.24 6.85
N MET A 138 13.15 -23.90 6.26
CA MET A 138 13.03 -24.60 4.99
C MET A 138 13.69 -25.97 5.07
N ALA A 139 13.04 -26.97 4.43
CA ALA A 139 13.54 -28.34 4.32
C ALA A 139 13.62 -28.77 2.85
N PRO A 140 14.62 -28.26 2.09
CA PRO A 140 14.77 -28.65 0.69
C PRO A 140 15.14 -30.11 0.52
N ALA A 141 14.83 -30.65 -0.68
CA ALA A 141 15.15 -32.03 -1.03
C ALA A 141 16.68 -32.29 -0.99
N HIS A 142 17.06 -33.57 -0.86
CA HIS A 142 18.48 -34.00 -0.87
C HIS A 142 19.23 -33.53 -2.12
N SER A 143 18.58 -33.41 -3.27
CA SER A 143 19.16 -32.92 -4.52
C SER A 143 19.67 -31.48 -4.46
N THR A 144 19.15 -30.65 -3.55
CA THR A 144 19.57 -29.25 -3.36
C THR A 144 20.93 -29.22 -2.68
N LYS A 145 21.94 -28.64 -3.33
CA LYS A 145 23.31 -28.69 -2.84
C LYS A 145 23.81 -27.39 -2.19
N LYS A 146 23.23 -26.27 -2.58
CA LYS A 146 23.59 -24.94 -2.10
C LYS A 146 22.36 -24.15 -1.70
N VAL A 147 22.52 -23.11 -0.89
CA VAL A 147 21.48 -22.15 -0.54
C VAL A 147 20.91 -21.50 -1.78
N GLY A 148 21.77 -21.09 -2.71
CA GLY A 148 21.37 -20.43 -3.97
C GLY A 148 20.53 -21.28 -4.92
N ASP A 149 20.47 -22.62 -4.75
CA ASP A 149 19.62 -23.52 -5.52
C ASP A 149 18.17 -23.49 -5.05
N ILE A 150 17.87 -22.85 -3.91
CA ILE A 150 16.52 -22.74 -3.35
C ILE A 150 15.87 -21.49 -3.92
N THR A 151 14.73 -21.69 -4.62
CA THR A 151 13.91 -20.57 -5.11
C THR A 151 13.16 -19.89 -3.96
N LEU A 152 13.31 -18.58 -3.86
CA LEU A 152 12.58 -17.74 -2.92
C LEU A 152 11.30 -17.18 -3.57
N PRO A 153 10.33 -16.71 -2.78
CA PRO A 153 9.17 -16.00 -3.27
C PRO A 153 9.54 -14.73 -4.06
N ASP A 154 8.62 -14.28 -4.92
CA ASP A 154 8.82 -13.09 -5.75
C ASP A 154 9.24 -11.86 -4.94
N GLY A 155 10.25 -11.17 -5.43
CA GLY A 155 10.84 -9.99 -4.80
C GLY A 155 11.92 -10.30 -3.78
N TRP A 156 12.13 -11.57 -3.38
CA TRP A 156 13.15 -11.98 -2.43
C TRP A 156 14.34 -12.65 -3.13
N ASN A 157 15.54 -12.37 -2.66
CA ASN A 157 16.78 -12.97 -3.13
C ASN A 157 17.66 -13.35 -1.93
N TRP A 158 18.43 -14.42 -2.11
CA TRP A 158 19.46 -14.74 -1.13
C TRP A 158 20.52 -13.63 -1.09
N GLN A 159 21.03 -13.33 0.09
CA GLN A 159 22.19 -12.46 0.23
C GLN A 159 23.38 -13.08 -0.52
N GLU A 160 24.12 -12.27 -1.26
CA GLU A 160 25.18 -12.76 -2.16
C GLU A 160 26.23 -13.61 -1.44
N ALA A 161 26.57 -13.23 -0.19
CA ALA A 161 27.53 -13.97 0.63
C ALA A 161 27.05 -15.38 1.03
N ASP A 162 25.72 -15.62 1.03
CA ASP A 162 25.15 -16.88 1.50
C ASP A 162 24.85 -17.87 0.36
N LYS A 163 24.78 -17.42 -0.89
CA LYS A 163 24.35 -18.24 -2.04
C LYS A 163 25.17 -19.51 -2.25
N ASP A 164 26.49 -19.42 -2.05
CA ASP A 164 27.41 -20.54 -2.27
C ASP A 164 27.57 -21.46 -1.05
N THR A 165 26.81 -21.19 0.04
CA THR A 165 26.84 -22.02 1.23
C THR A 165 26.35 -23.43 0.90
N ALA A 166 27.20 -24.43 1.14
CA ALA A 166 26.86 -25.82 0.88
C ALA A 166 25.86 -26.37 1.92
N LEU A 167 24.94 -27.20 1.48
CA LEU A 167 23.95 -27.87 2.31
C LEU A 167 24.35 -29.34 2.51
N ALA A 168 24.52 -29.76 3.75
CA ALA A 168 24.76 -31.15 4.13
C ALA A 168 23.48 -31.80 4.69
N ASP A 169 23.38 -33.14 4.55
CA ASP A 169 22.21 -33.91 4.98
C ASP A 169 21.89 -33.78 6.44
N GLY A 170 20.73 -33.22 6.76
CA GLY A 170 20.24 -33.07 8.14
C GLY A 170 21.04 -32.08 8.99
N VAL A 171 21.90 -31.27 8.35
CA VAL A 171 22.66 -30.19 9.02
C VAL A 171 21.97 -28.87 8.76
N ALA A 172 21.59 -28.17 9.83
CA ALA A 172 20.98 -26.86 9.73
C ALA A 172 22.02 -25.79 9.36
N VAL A 173 21.67 -24.95 8.40
CA VAL A 173 22.44 -23.79 7.95
C VAL A 173 21.54 -22.56 8.04
N THR A 174 22.07 -21.44 8.50
CA THR A 174 21.34 -20.16 8.48
C THR A 174 21.82 -19.31 7.32
N ALA A 175 20.89 -18.81 6.52
CA ALA A 175 21.15 -17.89 5.40
C ALA A 175 20.15 -16.74 5.41
N ASN A 176 20.54 -15.59 4.87
CA ASN A 176 19.73 -14.39 4.84
C ASN A 176 19.11 -14.18 3.46
N ALA A 177 17.81 -13.97 3.46
CA ALA A 177 17.08 -13.47 2.29
C ALA A 177 16.83 -11.97 2.42
N ILE A 178 16.95 -11.23 1.33
CA ILE A 178 16.72 -9.78 1.27
C ILE A 178 15.62 -9.48 0.26
N TYR A 179 14.76 -8.51 0.60
CA TYR A 179 13.76 -8.01 -0.31
C TYR A 179 14.38 -6.99 -1.26
N THR A 180 14.24 -7.20 -2.56
CA THR A 180 14.83 -6.38 -3.63
C THR A 180 13.77 -5.70 -4.52
N GLY A 181 12.49 -5.77 -4.13
CA GLY A 181 11.40 -5.10 -4.83
C GLY A 181 11.63 -3.59 -4.95
N THR A 182 11.08 -2.97 -6.00
CA THR A 182 11.25 -1.53 -6.27
C THR A 182 10.67 -0.64 -5.17
N ASP A 183 9.79 -1.17 -4.36
CA ASP A 183 9.08 -0.51 -3.24
C ASP A 183 9.68 -0.82 -1.86
N LYS A 184 10.88 -1.45 -1.81
CA LYS A 184 11.54 -1.89 -0.56
C LYS A 184 11.63 -0.81 0.52
N GLY A 185 11.83 0.45 0.16
CA GLY A 185 11.91 1.56 1.11
C GLY A 185 10.63 1.82 1.93
N ASN A 186 9.52 1.13 1.60
CA ASN A 186 8.24 1.27 2.28
C ASN A 186 8.02 0.24 3.40
N TYR A 187 9.00 -0.59 3.70
CA TYR A 187 8.91 -1.65 4.72
C TYR A 187 9.93 -1.46 5.83
N GLU A 188 9.59 -1.87 7.06
CA GLU A 188 10.53 -1.89 8.19
C GLU A 188 11.47 -3.09 8.10
N THR A 189 10.92 -4.28 7.76
CA THR A 189 11.68 -5.51 7.59
C THR A 189 11.88 -5.79 6.11
N GLU A 190 13.13 -5.66 5.66
CA GLU A 190 13.58 -5.91 4.29
C GLU A 190 14.51 -7.13 4.19
N SER A 191 14.79 -7.81 5.32
CA SER A 191 15.62 -9.01 5.38
C SER A 191 15.09 -9.99 6.41
N VAL A 192 15.34 -11.29 6.17
CA VAL A 192 14.94 -12.36 7.07
C VAL A 192 16.03 -13.44 7.09
N SER A 193 16.35 -13.94 8.29
CA SER A 193 17.22 -15.10 8.48
C SER A 193 16.40 -16.38 8.40
N ILE A 194 16.85 -17.33 7.58
CA ILE A 194 16.15 -18.57 7.29
C ILE A 194 17.04 -19.74 7.73
N THR A 195 16.49 -20.63 8.54
CA THR A 195 17.13 -21.91 8.88
C THR A 195 16.80 -22.94 7.81
N ILE A 196 17.83 -23.49 7.18
CA ILE A 196 17.69 -24.45 6.09
C ILE A 196 18.27 -25.79 6.56
N THR A 197 17.45 -26.83 6.56
CA THR A 197 17.88 -28.20 6.88
C THR A 197 17.57 -29.10 5.68
N ARG A 198 18.59 -29.42 4.89
CA ARG A 198 18.43 -30.32 3.75
C ARG A 198 17.99 -31.71 4.21
N SER A 199 16.97 -32.30 3.55
CA SER A 199 16.50 -33.64 3.80
C SER A 199 17.63 -34.66 3.58
N LYS A 200 17.66 -35.68 4.41
CA LYS A 200 18.59 -36.80 4.19
C LYS A 200 18.21 -37.58 2.95
N CYS A 201 19.21 -38.19 2.30
CA CYS A 201 18.97 -39.11 1.20
C CYS A 201 18.20 -40.36 1.70
N ASP A 202 17.11 -40.69 1.04
CA ASP A 202 16.29 -41.88 1.34
C ASP A 202 16.77 -43.14 0.61
N HIS A 203 17.76 -42.97 -0.27
CA HIS A 203 18.35 -44.05 -1.10
C HIS A 203 17.37 -44.83 -1.96
N THR A 204 16.29 -44.19 -2.41
CA THR A 204 15.26 -44.83 -3.24
C THR A 204 15.70 -45.01 -4.68
N HIS A 205 16.56 -44.12 -5.19
CA HIS A 205 17.08 -44.20 -6.56
C HIS A 205 18.43 -44.92 -6.55
N THR A 206 18.47 -46.09 -7.19
CA THR A 206 19.65 -46.97 -7.16
C THR A 206 20.07 -47.41 -8.56
N GLU A 207 21.36 -47.70 -8.73
CA GLU A 207 21.95 -48.31 -9.92
C GLU A 207 22.93 -49.42 -9.55
N ILE A 208 23.12 -50.38 -10.44
CA ILE A 208 24.10 -51.44 -10.30
C ILE A 208 25.35 -51.03 -11.07
N ARG A 209 26.52 -51.06 -10.38
CA ARG A 209 27.84 -50.80 -10.96
C ARG A 209 28.72 -52.01 -10.82
N ASN A 210 29.82 -52.06 -11.62
CA ASN A 210 30.83 -53.11 -11.57
C ASN A 210 30.32 -54.52 -11.86
N GLN A 211 29.13 -54.68 -12.48
CA GLN A 211 28.58 -55.96 -12.92
C GLN A 211 29.52 -56.62 -13.94
N ARG A 212 29.72 -57.93 -13.80
CA ARG A 212 30.54 -58.72 -14.73
C ARG A 212 29.86 -60.05 -15.04
N GLU A 213 29.74 -60.36 -16.31
CA GLU A 213 29.21 -61.63 -16.74
C GLU A 213 30.16 -62.80 -16.44
N ALA A 214 29.60 -63.97 -16.15
CA ALA A 214 30.38 -65.17 -15.98
C ALA A 214 30.98 -65.63 -17.30
N THR A 215 32.22 -66.12 -17.27
CA THR A 215 32.86 -66.77 -18.42
C THR A 215 33.28 -68.19 -18.06
N CYS A 216 33.77 -68.96 -19.03
CA CYS A 216 34.23 -70.33 -18.76
C CYS A 216 35.43 -70.41 -17.77
N THR A 217 36.10 -69.31 -17.49
CA THR A 217 37.31 -69.20 -16.67
C THR A 217 37.18 -68.23 -15.51
N GLN A 218 36.12 -67.46 -15.44
CA GLN A 218 35.90 -66.46 -14.37
C GLN A 218 34.46 -66.49 -13.89
N THR A 219 34.27 -66.46 -12.57
CA THR A 219 32.94 -66.22 -11.96
C THR A 219 32.41 -64.88 -12.35
N GLY A 220 31.13 -64.78 -12.59
CA GLY A 220 30.44 -63.54 -12.78
C GLY A 220 30.37 -62.75 -11.45
N TYR A 221 30.01 -61.50 -11.53
CA TYR A 221 29.75 -60.62 -10.40
C TYR A 221 28.46 -59.90 -10.57
N ALA A 222 27.55 -59.97 -9.62
CA ALA A 222 26.21 -59.38 -9.73
C ALA A 222 26.22 -57.87 -9.72
N GLY A 223 27.37 -57.27 -9.36
CA GLY A 223 27.54 -55.82 -9.29
C GLY A 223 27.12 -55.22 -7.93
N ASP A 224 27.62 -54.05 -7.68
CA ASP A 224 27.34 -53.32 -6.45
C ASP A 224 26.18 -52.37 -6.65
N THR A 225 25.29 -52.25 -5.66
CA THR A 225 24.17 -51.28 -5.71
C THR A 225 24.59 -49.95 -5.09
N TYR A 226 24.54 -48.91 -5.84
CA TYR A 226 24.81 -47.55 -5.43
C TYR A 226 23.55 -46.70 -5.44
N CYS A 227 23.44 -45.76 -4.53
CA CYS A 227 22.43 -44.69 -4.65
C CYS A 227 22.89 -43.67 -5.69
N THR A 228 22.04 -43.37 -6.66
CA THR A 228 22.35 -42.38 -7.72
C THR A 228 22.34 -40.95 -7.22
N ASP A 229 21.63 -40.67 -6.11
CA ASP A 229 21.45 -39.31 -5.55
C ASP A 229 22.63 -38.87 -4.69
N CYS A 230 23.26 -39.81 -3.96
CA CYS A 230 24.36 -39.49 -3.03
C CYS A 230 25.63 -40.32 -3.24
N ASP A 231 25.67 -41.19 -4.25
CA ASP A 231 26.80 -42.05 -4.62
C ASP A 231 27.24 -43.02 -3.53
N LYS A 232 26.36 -43.32 -2.55
CA LYS A 232 26.64 -44.22 -1.46
C LYS A 232 26.50 -45.67 -1.91
N LEU A 233 27.49 -46.50 -1.63
CA LEU A 233 27.38 -47.95 -1.72
C LEU A 233 26.34 -48.47 -0.72
N LEU A 234 25.28 -49.11 -1.21
CA LEU A 234 24.19 -49.66 -0.41
C LEU A 234 24.34 -51.16 -0.18
N SER A 235 24.82 -51.89 -1.16
CA SER A 235 25.13 -53.30 -1.04
C SER A 235 26.17 -53.73 -2.05
N THR A 236 27.01 -54.71 -1.66
CA THR A 236 27.94 -55.37 -2.56
C THR A 236 27.25 -56.54 -3.26
N GLY A 237 27.60 -56.77 -4.52
CA GLY A 237 27.14 -57.94 -5.27
C GLY A 237 27.68 -59.27 -4.71
N LYS A 238 27.25 -60.34 -5.33
CA LYS A 238 27.76 -61.68 -5.05
C LYS A 238 28.40 -62.21 -6.33
N GLU A 239 29.43 -63.05 -6.11
CA GLU A 239 30.05 -63.86 -7.16
C GLU A 239 29.20 -65.12 -7.44
#